data_5063d692831cb4bbc5c84c35dc488b06
#
_entry.id   5063d692831cb4bbc5c84c35dc488b06
#
_cell.length_a   1.000
_cell.length_b   1.000
_cell.length_c   1.000
_cell.angle_alpha   90.00
_cell.angle_beta   90.00
_cell.angle_gamma   90.00
#
_symmetry.space_group_name_H-M   'P 1'
#
loop_
_entity.id
_entity.type
_entity.pdbx_description
1 polymer ?
#
loop_
_entity_poly.entity_id
_entity_poly.type
_entity_poly.pdbx_seq_one_letter_code
_entity_poly.pdbx_strand_id
1 'polypeptide(L)'
;MDELFTDLEKLAKVEKRVAMATLVGTRGTSPKREGAKMWVGEEGRILGSVTIGGCIDARVIADAEQALATSQPRLLQVDFGDEDAWELGLSCAGSLDVLIEPFDLTTPNNALVETYRAVRSAIDQGKTVAIVTPLKGGAPRLIVGEGENADVDDEVRSVALDLMRKRRSATVSVGDPAVELFFEVHGPPPTLIVFGAGHVSMPLVSLAHDLGLKTIVVDGRPRFATRERFPEVDELLIGIPSEIAQNLSYNSSTFVVLTAHDYKYDLPVLKVVLPAGAAYIGLLGSKRRGKAIKEFLKDSGMGDALLDRLHVPTGLDIGADSAAEIALSILAEAVAIKSGRRGSSLRERE
;
A
#
# COMPACT_ATOMS: atom_id res chain seq x y z
N MET A 1 5.68 0.96 5.54
CA MET A 1 5.34 2.00 6.55
C MET A 1 6.13 1.82 7.84
N ASP A 2 6.16 0.60 8.40
CA ASP A 2 6.97 0.31 9.59
C ASP A 2 8.47 0.57 9.36
N GLU A 3 8.97 0.35 8.14
CA GLU A 3 10.35 0.67 7.78
C GLU A 3 10.66 2.17 7.93
N LEU A 4 9.79 3.07 7.45
CA LEU A 4 10.00 4.51 7.53
C LEU A 4 10.13 5.00 8.98
N PHE A 5 9.21 4.57 9.86
CA PHE A 5 9.27 4.93 11.29
C PHE A 5 10.46 4.28 11.99
N THR A 6 10.72 3.00 11.68
CA THR A 6 11.85 2.27 12.21
C THR A 6 13.18 2.92 11.79
N ASP A 7 13.28 3.38 10.56
CA ASP A 7 14.47 4.04 10.06
C ASP A 7 14.66 5.42 10.68
N LEU A 8 13.59 6.21 10.83
CA LEU A 8 13.67 7.49 11.54
C LEU A 8 14.07 7.32 13.00
N GLU A 9 13.52 6.32 13.70
CA GLU A 9 13.88 6.01 15.09
C GLU A 9 15.33 5.50 15.23
N LYS A 10 15.83 4.74 14.26
CA LYS A 10 17.24 4.29 14.22
C LYS A 10 18.17 5.48 13.99
N LEU A 11 17.83 6.36 13.05
CA LEU A 11 18.64 7.53 12.74
C LEU A 11 18.70 8.51 13.91
N ALA A 12 17.58 8.78 14.56
CA ALA A 12 17.50 9.69 15.70
C ALA A 12 18.38 9.27 16.90
N LYS A 13 18.84 8.01 16.95
CA LYS A 13 19.77 7.53 17.99
C LYS A 13 21.24 7.84 17.69
N VAL A 14 21.57 8.09 16.43
CA VAL A 14 22.98 8.13 15.96
C VAL A 14 23.29 9.37 15.13
N GLU A 15 22.31 10.02 14.55
CA GLU A 15 22.47 11.23 13.74
C GLU A 15 21.79 12.41 14.43
N LYS A 16 22.42 13.58 14.39
CA LYS A 16 21.82 14.82 14.87
C LYS A 16 21.04 15.52 13.78
N ARG A 17 21.53 15.44 12.57
CA ARG A 17 20.91 16.04 11.38
C ARG A 17 20.82 15.03 10.26
N VAL A 18 19.71 15.04 9.56
CA VAL A 18 19.45 14.17 8.41
C VAL A 18 18.80 14.96 7.28
N ALA A 19 19.05 14.57 6.05
CA ALA A 19 18.25 14.98 4.91
C ALA A 19 17.33 13.84 4.51
N MET A 20 16.05 14.15 4.34
CA MET A 20 15.05 13.24 3.80
C MET A 20 14.81 13.56 2.33
N ALA A 21 15.21 12.65 1.45
CA ALA A 21 14.89 12.72 0.04
C ALA A 21 13.62 11.91 -0.24
N THR A 22 12.63 12.56 -0.82
CA THR A 22 11.33 11.95 -1.16
C THR A 22 11.11 12.03 -2.67
N LEU A 23 10.84 10.90 -3.32
CA LEU A 23 10.43 10.87 -4.72
C LEU A 23 9.03 11.46 -4.85
N VAL A 24 8.90 12.65 -5.44
CA VAL A 24 7.64 13.40 -5.52
C VAL A 24 7.03 13.42 -6.92
N GLY A 25 7.80 13.06 -7.95
CA GLY A 25 7.31 12.97 -9.33
C GLY A 25 8.09 11.97 -10.15
N THR A 26 7.38 11.29 -11.05
CA THR A 26 7.97 10.34 -12.02
C THR A 26 7.31 10.51 -13.37
N ARG A 27 8.11 10.55 -14.45
CA ARG A 27 7.65 10.53 -15.84
C ARG A 27 8.44 9.46 -16.58
N GLY A 28 7.74 8.61 -17.34
CA GLY A 28 8.32 7.43 -17.97
C GLY A 28 8.34 6.22 -17.05
N THR A 29 9.32 5.34 -17.22
CA THR A 29 9.43 4.10 -16.44
C THR A 29 10.28 4.33 -15.18
N SER A 30 9.66 4.28 -14.02
CA SER A 30 10.37 4.35 -12.73
C SER A 30 10.22 3.02 -11.97
N PRO A 31 11.30 2.52 -11.35
CA PRO A 31 11.26 1.30 -10.54
C PRO A 31 10.58 1.52 -9.19
N LYS A 32 10.47 2.77 -8.73
CA LYS A 32 9.78 3.13 -7.49
C LYS A 32 8.65 4.11 -7.75
N ARG A 33 7.71 4.17 -6.83
CA ARG A 33 6.55 5.08 -6.87
C ARG A 33 6.82 6.32 -6.05
N GLU A 34 6.07 7.38 -6.33
CA GLU A 34 6.04 8.60 -5.52
C GLU A 34 5.79 8.25 -4.04
N GLY A 35 6.51 8.89 -3.15
CA GLY A 35 6.56 8.59 -1.71
C GLY A 35 7.73 7.71 -1.29
N ALA A 36 8.50 7.13 -2.23
CA ALA A 36 9.74 6.43 -1.89
C ALA A 36 10.74 7.40 -1.24
N LYS A 37 11.44 6.93 -0.20
CA LYS A 37 12.32 7.76 0.61
C LYS A 37 13.74 7.22 0.69
N MET A 38 14.68 8.16 0.81
CA MET A 38 16.08 7.94 1.19
C MET A 38 16.43 8.91 2.31
N TRP A 39 17.14 8.43 3.30
CA TRP A 39 17.68 9.22 4.38
C TRP A 39 19.19 9.31 4.24
N VAL A 40 19.72 10.52 4.36
CA VAL A 40 21.15 10.80 4.33
C VAL A 40 21.51 11.52 5.63
N GLY A 41 22.30 10.87 6.47
CA GLY A 41 22.83 11.43 7.72
C GLY A 41 24.01 12.36 7.48
N GLU A 42 24.25 13.28 8.41
CA GLU A 42 25.37 14.23 8.37
C GLU A 42 26.73 13.50 8.43
N GLU A 43 26.80 12.33 9.05
CA GLU A 43 27.99 11.47 9.12
C GLU A 43 28.10 10.47 7.96
N GLY A 44 27.30 10.65 6.88
CA GLY A 44 27.33 9.83 5.67
C GLY A 44 26.54 8.53 5.74
N ARG A 45 25.70 8.34 6.76
CA ARG A 45 24.84 7.17 6.86
C ARG A 45 23.67 7.29 5.90
N ILE A 46 23.39 6.23 5.15
CA ILE A 46 22.32 6.18 4.16
C ILE A 46 21.36 5.06 4.52
N LEU A 47 20.04 5.35 4.52
CA LEU A 47 18.97 4.36 4.65
C LEU A 47 17.93 4.57 3.55
N GLY A 48 17.42 3.48 3.00
CA GLY A 48 16.46 3.52 1.90
C GLY A 48 17.09 3.87 0.55
N SER A 49 16.25 4.16 -0.43
CA SER A 49 16.62 4.59 -1.77
C SER A 49 15.40 5.18 -2.47
N VAL A 50 15.55 6.19 -3.28
CA VAL A 50 14.46 6.75 -4.12
C VAL A 50 14.35 6.05 -5.48
N THR A 51 15.36 5.25 -5.83
CA THR A 51 15.39 4.40 -7.03
C THR A 51 15.69 2.94 -6.64
N ILE A 52 16.42 2.22 -7.46
CA ILE A 52 16.98 0.89 -7.14
C ILE A 52 18.50 0.92 -6.94
N GLY A 53 19.07 2.10 -6.73
CA GLY A 53 20.52 2.32 -6.62
C GLY A 53 21.12 2.90 -7.89
N GLY A 54 22.44 3.13 -7.84
CA GLY A 54 23.21 3.63 -8.98
C GLY A 54 23.42 5.14 -9.00
N CYS A 55 23.63 5.72 -10.21
CA CYS A 55 24.07 7.10 -10.40
C CYS A 55 23.07 8.14 -9.86
N ILE A 56 21.77 7.84 -9.90
CA ILE A 56 20.73 8.76 -9.42
C ILE A 56 20.79 8.88 -7.90
N ASP A 57 20.89 7.76 -7.20
CA ASP A 57 21.01 7.78 -5.74
C ASP A 57 22.28 8.54 -5.32
N ALA A 58 23.38 8.43 -6.09
CA ALA A 58 24.60 9.21 -5.84
C ALA A 58 24.37 10.74 -6.00
N ARG A 59 23.59 11.16 -7.01
CA ARG A 59 23.19 12.58 -7.16
C ARG A 59 22.32 13.04 -6.00
N VAL A 60 21.35 12.23 -5.61
CA VAL A 60 20.48 12.54 -4.45
C VAL A 60 21.30 12.69 -3.17
N ILE A 61 22.32 11.85 -2.95
CA ILE A 61 23.21 11.95 -1.80
C ILE A 61 23.99 13.27 -1.83
N ALA A 62 24.57 13.64 -2.98
CA ALA A 62 25.32 14.90 -3.11
C ALA A 62 24.44 16.14 -2.86
N ASP A 63 23.20 16.13 -3.38
CA ASP A 63 22.24 17.21 -3.11
C ASP A 63 21.73 17.22 -1.66
N ALA A 64 21.64 16.05 -1.01
CA ALA A 64 21.31 15.90 0.41
C ALA A 64 22.41 16.51 1.31
N GLU A 65 23.68 16.26 1.00
CA GLU A 65 24.81 16.87 1.69
C GLU A 65 24.78 18.40 1.56
N GLN A 66 24.44 18.93 0.37
CA GLN A 66 24.28 20.37 0.18
C GLN A 66 23.07 20.94 0.95
N ALA A 67 21.95 20.21 1.00
CA ALA A 67 20.78 20.61 1.78
C ALA A 67 21.10 20.67 3.28
N LEU A 68 21.88 19.70 3.80
CA LEU A 68 22.37 19.69 5.18
C LEU A 68 23.30 20.87 5.45
N ALA A 69 24.23 21.15 4.54
CA ALA A 69 25.18 22.25 4.68
C ALA A 69 24.49 23.62 4.69
N THR A 70 23.47 23.82 3.85
CA THR A 70 22.75 25.09 3.73
C THR A 70 21.54 25.22 4.65
N SER A 71 21.10 24.11 5.26
CA SER A 71 19.84 24.02 6.01
C SER A 71 18.60 24.47 5.18
N GLN A 72 18.65 24.29 3.87
CA GLN A 72 17.56 24.68 2.96
C GLN A 72 17.06 23.47 2.18
N PRO A 73 15.73 23.34 1.98
CA PRO A 73 15.17 22.30 1.13
C PRO A 73 15.58 22.52 -0.34
N ARG A 74 15.66 21.43 -1.09
CA ARG A 74 16.02 21.40 -2.51
C ARG A 74 15.05 20.53 -3.28
N LEU A 75 14.68 20.96 -4.48
CA LEU A 75 13.97 20.12 -5.44
C LEU A 75 14.96 19.74 -6.54
N LEU A 76 15.39 18.48 -6.50
CA LEU A 76 16.27 17.90 -7.51
C LEU A 76 15.40 17.35 -8.64
N GLN A 77 15.59 17.87 -9.83
CA GLN A 77 14.96 17.37 -11.06
C GLN A 77 16.02 16.66 -11.89
N VAL A 78 15.77 15.41 -12.23
CA VAL A 78 16.70 14.59 -13.03
C VAL A 78 15.96 14.13 -14.27
N ASP A 79 16.35 14.66 -15.41
CA ASP A 79 15.90 14.19 -16.72
C ASP A 79 16.96 13.25 -17.29
N PHE A 80 16.54 12.10 -17.81
CA PHE A 80 17.42 11.20 -18.55
C PHE A 80 16.89 11.04 -19.96
N GLY A 81 17.59 11.66 -20.90
CA GLY A 81 17.44 11.37 -22.33
C GLY A 81 17.96 9.98 -22.66
N ASP A 82 17.62 9.48 -23.85
CA ASP A 82 18.12 8.17 -24.32
C ASP A 82 19.66 8.12 -24.35
N GLU A 83 20.34 9.22 -24.65
CA GLU A 83 21.81 9.31 -24.67
C GLU A 83 22.41 9.31 -23.25
N ASP A 84 21.86 10.12 -22.34
CA ASP A 84 22.30 10.18 -20.94
C ASP A 84 22.02 8.85 -20.20
N ALA A 85 20.87 8.22 -20.50
CA ALA A 85 20.53 6.92 -19.95
C ALA A 85 21.55 5.85 -20.33
N TRP A 86 22.04 5.87 -21.56
CA TRP A 86 23.04 4.92 -22.04
C TRP A 86 24.40 5.14 -21.38
N GLU A 87 24.87 6.38 -21.27
CA GLU A 87 26.14 6.72 -20.60
C GLU A 87 26.11 6.39 -19.08
N LEU A 88 24.97 6.53 -18.45
CA LEU A 88 24.75 6.20 -17.03
C LEU A 88 24.41 4.74 -16.78
N GLY A 89 24.37 3.90 -17.83
CA GLY A 89 23.97 2.49 -17.73
C GLY A 89 22.51 2.29 -17.34
N LEU A 90 21.65 3.29 -17.59
CA LEU A 90 20.22 3.24 -17.33
C LEU A 90 19.48 2.76 -18.58
N SER A 91 18.60 1.80 -18.43
CA SER A 91 17.79 1.25 -19.54
C SER A 91 16.44 1.98 -19.73
N CYS A 92 16.20 3.07 -19.03
CA CYS A 92 14.90 3.74 -18.97
C CYS A 92 15.05 5.26 -19.21
N ALA A 93 14.42 5.77 -20.27
CA ALA A 93 14.23 7.20 -20.46
C ALA A 93 13.10 7.71 -19.56
N GLY A 94 13.26 8.89 -18.98
CA GLY A 94 12.24 9.50 -18.11
C GLY A 94 12.77 10.66 -17.28
N SER A 95 11.97 11.12 -16.34
CA SER A 95 12.40 12.11 -15.36
C SER A 95 11.92 11.76 -13.95
N LEU A 96 12.69 12.20 -12.98
CA LEU A 96 12.38 12.07 -11.54
C LEU A 96 12.48 13.43 -10.88
N ASP A 97 11.50 13.74 -10.04
CA ASP A 97 11.52 14.90 -9.15
C ASP A 97 11.69 14.40 -7.70
N VAL A 98 12.75 14.83 -7.03
CA VAL A 98 13.07 14.43 -5.66
C VAL A 98 13.11 15.67 -4.76
N LEU A 99 12.21 15.74 -3.78
CA LEU A 99 12.26 16.76 -2.75
C LEU A 99 13.21 16.34 -1.65
N ILE A 100 14.20 17.15 -1.34
CA ILE A 100 15.25 16.91 -0.34
C ILE A 100 15.11 17.95 0.76
N GLU A 101 14.84 17.51 1.98
CA GLU A 101 14.56 18.38 3.12
C GLU A 101 15.52 18.06 4.27
N PRO A 102 16.28 19.06 4.78
CA PRO A 102 17.14 18.87 5.93
C PRO A 102 16.36 19.00 7.25
N PHE A 103 16.65 18.13 8.21
CA PHE A 103 16.04 18.13 9.53
C PHE A 103 17.08 18.02 10.64
N ASP A 104 16.87 18.81 11.68
CA ASP A 104 17.61 18.68 12.94
C ASP A 104 16.78 17.84 13.92
N LEU A 105 17.22 16.62 14.16
CA LEU A 105 16.54 15.64 15.03
C LEU A 105 16.73 15.96 16.52
N THR A 106 17.63 16.89 16.88
CA THR A 106 17.87 17.32 18.26
C THR A 106 16.91 18.41 18.71
N THR A 107 16.25 19.10 17.75
CA THR A 107 15.31 20.18 18.06
C THR A 107 14.07 19.61 18.75
N PRO A 108 13.73 20.07 19.97
CA PRO A 108 12.50 19.70 20.63
C PRO A 108 11.28 20.07 19.74
N ASN A 109 10.30 19.17 19.65
CA ASN A 109 9.10 19.35 18.85
C ASN A 109 9.41 19.59 17.34
N ASN A 110 10.37 18.86 16.81
CA ASN A 110 10.69 18.89 15.38
C ASN A 110 9.41 18.59 14.56
N ALA A 111 9.04 19.53 13.69
CA ALA A 111 7.80 19.44 12.90
C ALA A 111 7.68 18.17 12.06
N LEU A 112 8.80 17.64 11.54
CA LEU A 112 8.83 16.36 10.83
C LEU A 112 8.44 15.20 11.75
N VAL A 113 9.10 15.12 12.91
CA VAL A 113 8.86 14.05 13.89
C VAL A 113 7.41 14.08 14.37
N GLU A 114 6.88 15.27 14.68
CA GLU A 114 5.49 15.43 15.10
C GLU A 114 4.51 15.07 14.00
N THR A 115 4.80 15.46 12.73
CA THR A 115 3.97 15.08 11.57
C THR A 115 3.88 13.56 11.44
N TYR A 116 5.00 12.87 11.47
CA TYR A 116 5.00 11.41 11.34
C TYR A 116 4.45 10.69 12.57
N ARG A 117 4.57 11.25 13.78
CA ARG A 117 3.86 10.72 14.96
C ARG A 117 2.35 10.82 14.83
N ALA A 118 1.85 11.94 14.33
CA ALA A 118 0.42 12.12 14.07
C ALA A 118 -0.07 11.14 13.00
N VAL A 119 0.70 10.95 11.93
CA VAL A 119 0.42 9.93 10.90
C VAL A 119 0.39 8.53 11.50
N ARG A 120 1.39 8.16 12.34
CA ARG A 120 1.42 6.87 13.02
C ARG A 120 0.19 6.64 13.87
N SER A 121 -0.15 7.63 14.69
CA SER A 121 -1.36 7.59 15.54
C SER A 121 -2.64 7.39 14.72
N ALA A 122 -2.76 8.05 13.57
CA ALA A 122 -3.91 7.88 12.68
C ALA A 122 -3.97 6.45 12.08
N ILE A 123 -2.82 5.92 11.66
CA ILE A 123 -2.71 4.55 11.12
C ILE A 123 -3.08 3.51 12.19
N ASP A 124 -2.60 3.67 13.42
CA ASP A 124 -2.90 2.78 14.55
C ASP A 124 -4.40 2.80 14.89
N GLN A 125 -5.10 3.91 14.60
CA GLN A 125 -6.56 4.03 14.68
C GLN A 125 -7.29 3.50 13.43
N GLY A 126 -6.58 2.90 12.47
CA GLY A 126 -7.16 2.38 11.23
C GLY A 126 -7.51 3.44 10.19
N LYS A 127 -7.07 4.70 10.38
CA LYS A 127 -7.37 5.84 9.49
C LYS A 127 -6.36 5.95 8.36
N THR A 128 -6.81 6.44 7.20
CA THR A 128 -5.95 6.89 6.11
C THR A 128 -5.79 8.40 6.19
N VAL A 129 -4.59 8.91 5.94
CA VAL A 129 -4.26 10.34 5.95
C VAL A 129 -3.37 10.68 4.77
N ALA A 130 -3.37 11.94 4.35
CA ALA A 130 -2.42 12.49 3.38
C ALA A 130 -1.61 13.61 4.04
N ILE A 131 -0.28 13.56 3.91
CA ILE A 131 0.58 14.72 4.19
C ILE A 131 0.62 15.54 2.91
N VAL A 132 0.30 16.82 3.00
CA VAL A 132 0.35 17.75 1.87
C VAL A 132 1.56 18.67 2.02
N THR A 133 2.47 18.63 1.06
CA THR A 133 3.72 19.38 1.08
C THR A 133 3.85 20.21 -0.19
N PRO A 134 3.92 21.56 -0.12
CA PRO A 134 4.24 22.39 -1.26
C PRO A 134 5.67 22.13 -1.77
N LEU A 135 5.84 21.97 -3.08
CA LEU A 135 7.17 21.74 -3.66
C LEU A 135 8.01 23.00 -3.75
N LYS A 136 7.37 24.18 -3.79
CA LYS A 136 8.02 25.49 -3.82
C LYS A 136 7.38 26.38 -2.76
N GLY A 137 8.19 27.04 -1.94
CA GLY A 137 7.70 28.14 -1.11
C GLY A 137 7.37 27.86 0.34
N GLY A 138 8.05 26.98 1.04
CA GLY A 138 8.16 26.95 2.53
C GLY A 138 6.87 26.97 3.36
N ALA A 139 5.70 26.66 2.80
CA ALA A 139 4.46 26.55 3.55
C ALA A 139 4.47 25.32 4.48
N PRO A 140 3.80 25.37 5.62
CA PRO A 140 3.76 24.25 6.55
C PRO A 140 3.08 23.02 5.93
N ARG A 141 3.53 21.84 6.32
CA ARG A 141 2.85 20.59 5.98
C ARG A 141 1.48 20.54 6.64
N LEU A 142 0.50 20.10 5.87
CA LEU A 142 -0.85 19.85 6.36
C LEU A 142 -1.09 18.35 6.38
N ILE A 143 -1.79 17.87 7.41
CA ILE A 143 -2.28 16.50 7.46
C ILE A 143 -3.78 16.54 7.18
N VAL A 144 -4.20 15.88 6.12
CA VAL A 144 -5.61 15.76 5.74
C VAL A 144 -6.09 14.34 6.04
N GLY A 145 -7.13 14.21 6.87
CA GLY A 145 -7.75 12.93 7.21
C GLY A 145 -9.19 12.80 6.68
N GLU A 146 -9.74 11.60 6.77
CA GLU A 146 -11.18 11.38 6.58
C GLU A 146 -11.92 11.96 7.80
N GLY A 147 -12.55 13.15 7.66
CA GLY A 147 -13.38 13.72 8.70
C GLY A 147 -12.95 15.07 9.15
N GLU A 148 -12.39 15.64 9.93
CA GLU A 148 -12.25 17.00 10.42
C GLU A 148 -10.91 17.66 10.07
N ASN A 149 -10.93 18.56 9.11
CA ASN A 149 -9.89 19.57 8.92
C ASN A 149 -10.58 20.88 8.49
N ALA A 150 -11.00 21.67 9.45
CA ALA A 150 -11.75 22.91 9.20
C ALA A 150 -10.95 23.99 8.43
N ASP A 151 -9.63 23.88 8.43
CA ASP A 151 -8.73 24.91 7.90
C ASP A 151 -8.04 24.54 6.57
N VAL A 152 -8.49 23.47 5.89
CA VAL A 152 -7.92 23.04 4.61
C VAL A 152 -8.83 23.49 3.47
N ASP A 153 -8.24 24.11 2.44
CA ASP A 153 -8.92 24.47 1.21
C ASP A 153 -9.70 23.30 0.61
N ASP A 154 -10.93 23.54 0.14
CA ASP A 154 -11.83 22.49 -0.34
C ASP A 154 -11.26 21.75 -1.54
N GLU A 155 -10.52 22.40 -2.43
CA GLU A 155 -9.88 21.78 -3.59
C GLU A 155 -8.76 20.84 -3.14
N VAL A 156 -7.89 21.31 -2.24
CA VAL A 156 -6.81 20.48 -1.62
C VAL A 156 -7.42 19.27 -0.92
N ARG A 157 -8.51 19.46 -0.17
CA ARG A 157 -9.22 18.38 0.50
C ARG A 157 -9.79 17.36 -0.48
N SER A 158 -10.44 17.83 -1.54
CA SER A 158 -11.03 16.97 -2.57
C SER A 158 -9.98 16.08 -3.24
N VAL A 159 -8.82 16.66 -3.60
CA VAL A 159 -7.68 15.94 -4.18
C VAL A 159 -7.12 14.93 -3.18
N ALA A 160 -6.92 15.33 -1.92
CA ALA A 160 -6.42 14.45 -0.87
C ALA A 160 -7.33 13.23 -0.68
N LEU A 161 -8.64 13.43 -0.55
CA LEU A 161 -9.61 12.35 -0.37
C LEU A 161 -9.67 11.40 -1.57
N ASP A 162 -9.53 11.91 -2.80
CA ASP A 162 -9.47 11.07 -4.01
C ASP A 162 -8.20 10.20 -4.02
N LEU A 163 -7.04 10.79 -3.72
CA LEU A 163 -5.77 10.08 -3.63
C LEU A 163 -5.75 9.07 -2.47
N MET A 164 -6.35 9.41 -1.34
CA MET A 164 -6.51 8.50 -0.20
C MET A 164 -7.36 7.28 -0.55
N ARG A 165 -8.48 7.46 -1.26
CA ARG A 165 -9.30 6.36 -1.78
C ARG A 165 -8.52 5.46 -2.73
N LYS A 166 -7.70 6.06 -3.61
CA LYS A 166 -6.84 5.35 -4.57
C LYS A 166 -5.58 4.76 -3.93
N ARG A 167 -5.30 5.10 -2.67
CA ARG A 167 -4.06 4.77 -1.95
C ARG A 167 -2.80 5.08 -2.77
N ARG A 168 -2.78 6.26 -3.35
CA ARG A 168 -1.71 6.71 -4.22
C ARG A 168 -1.19 8.07 -3.76
N SER A 169 0.13 8.18 -3.59
CA SER A 169 0.82 9.46 -3.47
C SER A 169 1.02 10.07 -4.86
N ALA A 170 0.91 11.38 -4.99
CA ALA A 170 1.13 12.08 -6.25
C ALA A 170 1.37 13.58 -6.02
N THR A 171 2.06 14.22 -6.96
CA THR A 171 2.08 15.67 -7.09
C THR A 171 0.92 16.14 -7.98
N VAL A 172 0.19 17.13 -7.51
CA VAL A 172 -0.96 17.72 -8.20
C VAL A 172 -0.87 19.23 -8.12
N SER A 173 -1.15 19.92 -9.24
CA SER A 173 -1.30 21.38 -9.28
C SER A 173 -2.69 21.76 -8.81
N VAL A 174 -2.80 22.64 -7.81
CA VAL A 174 -4.05 23.04 -7.16
C VAL A 174 -4.10 24.57 -7.09
N GLY A 175 -5.29 25.14 -7.27
CA GLY A 175 -5.54 26.59 -7.14
C GLY A 175 -5.29 27.42 -8.38
N ASP A 176 -5.60 28.73 -8.27
CA ASP A 176 -5.31 29.76 -9.28
C ASP A 176 -4.78 31.02 -8.56
N PRO A 177 -3.46 31.31 -8.66
CA PRO A 177 -2.43 30.62 -9.46
C PRO A 177 -2.11 29.22 -8.94
N ALA A 178 -1.82 28.30 -9.86
CA ALA A 178 -1.58 26.90 -9.54
C ALA A 178 -0.30 26.70 -8.70
N VAL A 179 -0.43 25.99 -7.59
CA VAL A 179 0.67 25.57 -6.70
C VAL A 179 0.85 24.06 -6.80
N GLU A 180 2.08 23.61 -7.00
CA GLU A 180 2.41 22.19 -7.01
C GLU A 180 2.49 21.68 -5.56
N LEU A 181 1.58 20.77 -5.23
CA LEU A 181 1.48 20.13 -3.93
C LEU A 181 1.76 18.63 -4.07
N PHE A 182 2.64 18.11 -3.24
CA PHE A 182 2.84 16.66 -3.10
C PHE A 182 1.92 16.12 -2.00
N PHE A 183 1.09 15.16 -2.37
CA PHE A 183 0.20 14.44 -1.48
C PHE A 183 0.82 13.08 -1.17
N GLU A 184 1.31 12.91 0.05
CA GLU A 184 1.88 11.65 0.52
C GLU A 184 0.82 10.89 1.32
N VAL A 185 0.25 9.83 0.73
CA VAL A 185 -0.85 9.07 1.33
C VAL A 185 -0.33 7.94 2.21
N HIS A 186 -0.79 7.93 3.44
CA HIS A 186 -0.49 6.93 4.45
C HIS A 186 -1.77 6.30 5.00
N GLY A 187 -1.73 5.01 5.25
CA GLY A 187 -2.87 4.29 5.83
C GLY A 187 -2.48 2.93 6.38
N PRO A 188 -3.37 2.25 7.09
CA PRO A 188 -3.09 0.94 7.65
C PRO A 188 -2.66 -0.02 6.54
N PRO A 189 -1.83 -1.02 6.85
CA PRO A 189 -1.44 -2.03 5.88
C PRO A 189 -2.69 -2.73 5.33
N PRO A 190 -2.68 -3.11 4.05
CA PRO A 190 -3.78 -3.89 3.51
C PRO A 190 -3.92 -5.19 4.29
N THR A 191 -5.15 -5.65 4.50
CA THR A 191 -5.43 -6.84 5.30
C THR A 191 -5.93 -7.97 4.41
N LEU A 192 -5.36 -9.15 4.54
CA LEU A 192 -5.88 -10.39 3.97
C LEU A 192 -6.64 -11.16 5.04
N ILE A 193 -7.93 -11.41 4.81
CA ILE A 193 -8.76 -12.26 5.65
C ILE A 193 -9.03 -13.57 4.89
N VAL A 194 -8.60 -14.68 5.47
CA VAL A 194 -8.79 -16.03 4.89
C VAL A 194 -9.80 -16.80 5.71
N PHE A 195 -10.92 -17.14 5.11
CA PHE A 195 -11.92 -18.04 5.69
C PHE A 195 -11.64 -19.47 5.26
N GLY A 196 -11.13 -20.25 6.20
CA GLY A 196 -10.70 -21.63 6.04
C GLY A 196 -9.20 -21.85 6.27
N ALA A 197 -8.83 -22.73 7.19
CA ALA A 197 -7.45 -23.09 7.49
C ALA A 197 -6.98 -24.33 6.69
N GLY A 198 -7.30 -24.35 5.39
CA GLY A 198 -6.98 -25.43 4.48
C GLY A 198 -5.51 -25.45 4.04
N HIS A 199 -5.20 -26.32 3.08
CA HIS A 199 -3.83 -26.51 2.58
C HIS A 199 -3.33 -25.30 1.79
N VAL A 200 -4.20 -24.66 0.98
CA VAL A 200 -3.87 -23.46 0.20
C VAL A 200 -3.70 -22.22 1.09
N SER A 201 -4.37 -22.18 2.23
CA SER A 201 -4.33 -21.05 3.15
C SER A 201 -2.95 -20.83 3.78
N MET A 202 -2.17 -21.90 3.99
CA MET A 202 -0.82 -21.80 4.57
C MET A 202 0.12 -20.97 3.68
N PRO A 203 0.40 -21.35 2.41
CA PRO A 203 1.23 -20.55 1.55
C PRO A 203 0.59 -19.20 1.19
N LEU A 204 -0.74 -19.08 1.21
CA LEU A 204 -1.42 -17.81 0.97
C LEU A 204 -1.08 -16.78 2.07
N VAL A 205 -1.09 -17.20 3.33
CA VAL A 205 -0.73 -16.36 4.49
C VAL A 205 0.75 -16.00 4.45
N SER A 206 1.64 -16.97 4.20
CA SER A 206 3.08 -16.72 4.13
C SER A 206 3.44 -15.71 3.03
N LEU A 207 2.94 -15.91 1.81
CA LEU A 207 3.16 -14.96 0.70
C LEU A 207 2.55 -13.59 0.97
N ALA A 208 1.39 -13.53 1.64
CA ALA A 208 0.76 -12.28 2.01
C ALA A 208 1.58 -11.51 3.06
N HIS A 209 2.17 -12.21 4.02
CA HIS A 209 3.10 -11.64 5.00
C HIS A 209 4.33 -11.03 4.31
N ASP A 210 4.96 -11.75 3.38
CA ASP A 210 6.09 -11.26 2.58
C ASP A 210 5.74 -10.01 1.74
N LEU A 211 4.47 -9.90 1.32
CA LEU A 211 3.93 -8.71 0.64
C LEU A 211 3.55 -7.56 1.59
N GLY A 212 3.76 -7.71 2.90
CA GLY A 212 3.45 -6.70 3.91
C GLY A 212 1.96 -6.52 4.18
N LEU A 213 1.14 -7.56 3.94
CA LEU A 213 -0.27 -7.55 4.32
C LEU A 213 -0.42 -8.02 5.77
N LYS A 214 -1.31 -7.36 6.52
CA LYS A 214 -1.82 -7.94 7.77
C LYS A 214 -2.66 -9.17 7.44
N THR A 215 -2.49 -10.27 8.16
CA THR A 215 -3.13 -11.56 7.86
C THR A 215 -4.04 -12.02 9.00
N ILE A 216 -5.27 -12.40 8.65
CA ILE A 216 -6.25 -12.95 9.59
C ILE A 216 -6.75 -14.28 9.02
N VAL A 217 -6.64 -15.37 9.78
CA VAL A 217 -7.20 -16.67 9.41
C VAL A 217 -8.37 -17.00 10.32
N VAL A 218 -9.49 -17.39 9.72
CA VAL A 218 -10.73 -17.75 10.41
C VAL A 218 -11.10 -19.19 10.07
N ASP A 219 -11.21 -20.07 11.05
CA ASP A 219 -11.71 -21.45 10.86
C ASP A 219 -12.44 -21.96 12.09
N GLY A 220 -13.50 -22.72 11.90
CA GLY A 220 -14.25 -23.35 12.98
C GLY A 220 -13.59 -24.59 13.60
N ARG A 221 -12.47 -25.05 13.05
CA ARG A 221 -11.80 -26.30 13.44
C ARG A 221 -10.49 -26.01 14.15
N PRO A 222 -10.42 -26.13 15.50
CA PRO A 222 -9.21 -25.78 16.27
C PRO A 222 -7.95 -26.57 15.87
N ARG A 223 -8.12 -27.80 15.36
CA ARG A 223 -6.99 -28.63 14.90
C ARG A 223 -6.37 -28.17 13.58
N PHE A 224 -7.07 -27.35 12.80
CA PHE A 224 -6.58 -26.79 11.54
C PHE A 224 -6.04 -25.37 11.71
N ALA A 225 -6.67 -24.58 12.57
CA ALA A 225 -6.28 -23.22 12.88
C ALA A 225 -5.28 -23.20 14.05
N THR A 226 -4.01 -23.49 13.77
CA THR A 226 -2.95 -23.54 14.79
C THR A 226 -1.77 -22.67 14.39
N ARG A 227 -1.07 -22.10 15.37
CA ARG A 227 0.15 -21.31 15.13
C ARG A 227 1.27 -22.12 14.48
N GLU A 228 1.33 -23.42 14.70
CA GLU A 228 2.28 -24.31 14.03
C GLU A 228 2.07 -24.34 12.52
N ARG A 229 0.81 -24.34 12.06
CA ARG A 229 0.48 -24.32 10.63
C ARG A 229 0.53 -22.94 10.01
N PHE A 230 0.35 -21.90 10.81
CA PHE A 230 0.33 -20.50 10.39
C PHE A 230 1.29 -19.67 11.27
N PRO A 231 2.62 -19.88 11.17
CA PRO A 231 3.58 -19.21 12.05
C PRO A 231 3.60 -17.69 11.86
N GLU A 232 3.40 -17.20 10.62
CA GLU A 232 3.47 -15.78 10.27
C GLU A 232 2.11 -15.06 10.36
N VAL A 233 1.01 -15.76 10.72
CA VAL A 233 -0.30 -15.11 10.78
C VAL A 233 -0.37 -14.10 11.93
N ASP A 234 -0.88 -12.90 11.65
CA ASP A 234 -1.07 -11.87 12.69
C ASP A 234 -2.19 -12.27 13.65
N GLU A 235 -3.35 -12.65 13.11
CA GLU A 235 -4.51 -13.07 13.91
C GLU A 235 -5.06 -14.42 13.47
N LEU A 236 -5.33 -15.28 14.45
CA LEU A 236 -5.92 -16.59 14.23
C LEU A 236 -7.20 -16.70 15.04
N LEU A 237 -8.35 -16.72 14.37
CA LEU A 237 -9.67 -16.65 14.97
C LEU A 237 -10.38 -18.01 14.82
N ILE A 238 -10.73 -18.62 15.94
CA ILE A 238 -11.39 -19.94 15.98
C ILE A 238 -12.84 -19.77 16.40
N GLY A 239 -13.77 -20.15 15.54
CA GLY A 239 -15.20 -20.04 15.79
C GLY A 239 -16.03 -20.14 14.52
N ILE A 240 -17.30 -19.84 14.61
CA ILE A 240 -18.23 -19.88 13.47
C ILE A 240 -17.83 -18.76 12.48
N PRO A 241 -17.39 -19.09 11.25
CA PRO A 241 -16.83 -18.10 10.33
C PRO A 241 -17.76 -16.94 10.02
N SER A 242 -19.05 -17.18 9.90
CA SER A 242 -20.03 -16.11 9.61
C SER A 242 -20.27 -15.16 10.78
N GLU A 243 -20.17 -15.63 12.02
CA GLU A 243 -20.28 -14.79 13.22
C GLU A 243 -19.03 -13.92 13.37
N ILE A 244 -17.87 -14.53 13.17
CA ILE A 244 -16.60 -13.78 13.16
C ILE A 244 -16.60 -12.74 12.03
N ALA A 245 -17.06 -13.10 10.84
CA ALA A 245 -17.16 -12.19 9.70
C ALA A 245 -17.96 -10.92 10.01
N GLN A 246 -19.04 -11.01 10.80
CA GLN A 246 -19.86 -9.86 11.21
C GLN A 246 -19.11 -8.86 12.11
N ASN A 247 -18.09 -9.32 12.82
CA ASN A 247 -17.32 -8.52 13.77
C ASN A 247 -15.99 -7.99 13.20
N LEU A 248 -15.65 -8.37 11.95
CA LEU A 248 -14.46 -7.87 11.27
C LEU A 248 -14.76 -6.58 10.51
N SER A 249 -13.73 -5.75 10.39
CA SER A 249 -13.81 -4.51 9.61
C SER A 249 -13.37 -4.74 8.16
N TYR A 250 -14.13 -4.21 7.22
CA TYR A 250 -13.87 -4.30 5.79
C TYR A 250 -13.77 -2.90 5.17
N ASN A 251 -12.80 -2.71 4.28
CA ASN A 251 -12.63 -1.44 3.57
C ASN A 251 -11.92 -1.68 2.21
N SER A 252 -11.68 -0.62 1.46
CA SER A 252 -10.99 -0.64 0.16
C SER A 252 -9.54 -1.18 0.20
N SER A 253 -9.06 -1.67 1.34
CA SER A 253 -7.75 -2.32 1.52
C SER A 253 -7.86 -3.72 2.09
N THR A 254 -9.09 -4.21 2.25
CA THR A 254 -9.32 -5.57 2.73
C THR A 254 -9.47 -6.53 1.56
N PHE A 255 -8.69 -7.58 1.56
CA PHE A 255 -8.82 -8.74 0.66
C PHE A 255 -9.43 -9.89 1.43
N VAL A 256 -10.45 -10.50 0.88
CA VAL A 256 -11.12 -11.66 1.48
C VAL A 256 -10.95 -12.85 0.56
N VAL A 257 -10.50 -13.98 1.10
CA VAL A 257 -10.39 -15.24 0.35
C VAL A 257 -11.06 -16.37 1.13
N LEU A 258 -12.01 -17.05 0.49
CA LEU A 258 -12.69 -18.21 1.04
C LEU A 258 -12.07 -19.48 0.48
N THR A 259 -11.53 -20.34 1.36
CA THR A 259 -10.84 -21.59 1.00
C THR A 259 -11.45 -22.83 1.65
N ALA A 260 -12.59 -22.68 2.34
CA ALA A 260 -13.18 -23.77 3.14
C ALA A 260 -13.77 -24.91 2.29
N HIS A 261 -14.12 -24.68 1.03
CA HIS A 261 -14.74 -25.65 0.12
C HIS A 261 -16.08 -26.26 0.61
N ASP A 262 -16.77 -25.59 1.52
CA ASP A 262 -18.04 -26.05 2.08
C ASP A 262 -19.11 -24.98 1.97
N TYR A 263 -20.21 -25.27 1.29
CA TYR A 263 -21.36 -24.34 1.13
C TYR A 263 -21.93 -23.86 2.47
N LYS A 264 -21.92 -24.74 3.49
CA LYS A 264 -22.41 -24.42 4.83
C LYS A 264 -21.65 -23.27 5.49
N TYR A 265 -20.36 -23.14 5.18
CA TYR A 265 -19.51 -22.07 5.71
C TYR A 265 -19.39 -20.90 4.73
N ASP A 266 -19.24 -21.18 3.43
CA ASP A 266 -19.00 -20.13 2.44
C ASP A 266 -20.21 -19.21 2.22
N LEU A 267 -21.43 -19.77 2.10
CA LEU A 267 -22.62 -18.98 1.82
C LEU A 267 -22.96 -17.95 2.92
N PRO A 268 -22.95 -18.30 4.22
CA PRO A 268 -23.19 -17.31 5.29
C PRO A 268 -22.10 -16.23 5.34
N VAL A 269 -20.82 -16.58 5.11
CA VAL A 269 -19.73 -15.60 5.06
C VAL A 269 -19.89 -14.65 3.86
N LEU A 270 -20.21 -15.18 2.66
CA LEU A 270 -20.42 -14.36 1.46
C LEU A 270 -21.57 -13.35 1.63
N LYS A 271 -22.63 -13.72 2.34
CA LYS A 271 -23.74 -12.79 2.65
C LYS A 271 -23.28 -11.59 3.50
N VAL A 272 -22.25 -11.75 4.30
CA VAL A 272 -21.66 -10.69 5.12
C VAL A 272 -20.65 -9.87 4.32
N VAL A 273 -19.72 -10.53 3.63
CA VAL A 273 -18.54 -9.83 3.05
C VAL A 273 -18.85 -9.14 1.72
N LEU A 274 -19.79 -9.65 0.91
CA LEU A 274 -20.11 -9.05 -0.38
C LEU A 274 -20.62 -7.60 -0.28
N PRO A 275 -21.50 -7.24 0.67
CA PRO A 275 -21.93 -5.85 0.85
C PRO A 275 -20.92 -5.00 1.64
N ALA A 276 -19.93 -5.59 2.31
CA ALA A 276 -19.12 -4.92 3.32
C ALA A 276 -17.99 -4.02 2.79
N GLY A 277 -17.79 -3.87 1.47
CA GLY A 277 -16.84 -2.90 0.92
C GLY A 277 -15.39 -3.38 0.78
N ALA A 278 -15.09 -4.68 0.96
CA ALA A 278 -13.76 -5.23 0.70
C ALA A 278 -13.29 -4.95 -0.73
N ALA A 279 -11.98 -4.72 -0.93
CA ALA A 279 -11.39 -4.45 -2.25
C ALA A 279 -11.41 -5.66 -3.18
N TYR A 280 -11.31 -6.85 -2.60
CA TYR A 280 -11.28 -8.12 -3.32
C TYR A 280 -12.00 -9.19 -2.52
N ILE A 281 -12.80 -10.01 -3.19
CA ILE A 281 -13.47 -11.15 -2.58
C ILE A 281 -13.30 -12.34 -3.52
N GLY A 282 -12.44 -13.28 -3.13
CA GLY A 282 -12.13 -14.49 -3.88
C GLY A 282 -12.71 -15.74 -3.24
N LEU A 283 -13.22 -16.64 -4.06
CA LEU A 283 -13.68 -17.96 -3.62
C LEU A 283 -12.91 -19.05 -4.35
N LEU A 284 -12.23 -19.88 -3.60
CA LEU A 284 -11.56 -21.05 -4.13
C LEU A 284 -12.59 -22.11 -4.54
N GLY A 285 -12.60 -22.47 -5.81
CA GLY A 285 -13.56 -23.46 -6.33
C GLY A 285 -13.61 -23.48 -7.86
N SER A 286 -14.35 -24.44 -8.41
CA SER A 286 -14.54 -24.57 -9.86
C SER A 286 -15.57 -23.53 -10.39
N LYS A 287 -15.53 -23.28 -11.72
CA LYS A 287 -16.57 -22.47 -12.42
C LYS A 287 -17.98 -22.96 -12.13
N ARG A 288 -18.19 -24.30 -12.09
CA ARG A 288 -19.49 -24.92 -11.78
C ARG A 288 -19.97 -24.55 -10.35
N ARG A 289 -19.06 -24.63 -9.36
CA ARG A 289 -19.37 -24.27 -7.99
C ARG A 289 -19.69 -22.78 -7.87
N GLY A 290 -18.90 -21.93 -8.53
CA GLY A 290 -19.12 -20.48 -8.54
C GLY A 290 -20.49 -20.10 -9.10
N LYS A 291 -20.90 -20.73 -10.21
CA LYS A 291 -22.22 -20.53 -10.80
C LYS A 291 -23.32 -20.89 -9.83
N ALA A 292 -23.26 -22.06 -9.19
CA ALA A 292 -24.28 -22.50 -8.22
C ALA A 292 -24.38 -21.57 -7.00
N ILE A 293 -23.24 -21.07 -6.50
CA ILE A 293 -23.20 -20.10 -5.39
C ILE A 293 -23.83 -18.78 -5.79
N LYS A 294 -23.49 -18.23 -6.97
CA LYS A 294 -24.06 -16.97 -7.45
C LYS A 294 -25.58 -17.09 -7.67
N GLU A 295 -26.05 -18.20 -8.25
CA GLU A 295 -27.48 -18.48 -8.40
C GLU A 295 -28.18 -18.53 -7.04
N PHE A 296 -27.66 -19.27 -6.09
CA PHE A 296 -28.23 -19.34 -4.74
C PHE A 296 -28.30 -17.98 -4.04
N LEU A 297 -27.23 -17.17 -4.14
CA LEU A 297 -27.20 -15.84 -3.54
C LEU A 297 -28.17 -14.89 -4.22
N LYS A 298 -28.35 -15.00 -5.55
CA LYS A 298 -29.32 -14.24 -6.32
C LYS A 298 -30.75 -14.61 -5.90
N ASP A 299 -31.06 -15.88 -5.78
CA ASP A 299 -32.38 -16.37 -5.30
C ASP A 299 -32.65 -15.94 -3.86
N SER A 300 -31.59 -15.70 -3.07
CA SER A 300 -31.68 -15.14 -1.72
C SER A 300 -31.81 -13.61 -1.69
N GLY A 301 -31.98 -12.93 -2.84
CA GLY A 301 -32.20 -11.48 -2.95
C GLY A 301 -30.94 -10.64 -3.12
N MET A 302 -29.77 -11.22 -3.36
CA MET A 302 -28.54 -10.46 -3.59
C MET A 302 -28.51 -9.94 -5.06
N GLY A 303 -28.29 -8.63 -5.21
CA GLY A 303 -28.24 -7.98 -6.51
C GLY A 303 -27.00 -8.33 -7.33
N ASP A 304 -27.12 -8.31 -8.67
CA ASP A 304 -26.04 -8.69 -9.60
C ASP A 304 -24.76 -7.86 -9.37
N ALA A 305 -24.84 -6.56 -9.06
CA ALA A 305 -23.70 -5.71 -8.78
C ALA A 305 -22.84 -6.20 -7.59
N LEU A 306 -23.45 -6.83 -6.58
CA LEU A 306 -22.71 -7.45 -5.48
C LEU A 306 -22.11 -8.80 -5.90
N LEU A 307 -22.83 -9.57 -6.70
CA LEU A 307 -22.36 -10.87 -7.20
C LEU A 307 -21.19 -10.73 -8.18
N ASP A 308 -21.10 -9.62 -8.91
CA ASP A 308 -19.98 -9.33 -9.82
C ASP A 308 -18.67 -9.04 -9.07
N ARG A 309 -18.76 -8.68 -7.79
CA ARG A 309 -17.58 -8.52 -6.92
C ARG A 309 -16.94 -9.84 -6.49
N LEU A 310 -17.65 -10.97 -6.68
CA LEU A 310 -17.16 -12.28 -6.34
C LEU A 310 -16.31 -12.87 -7.46
N HIS A 311 -15.01 -13.00 -7.22
CA HIS A 311 -14.07 -13.69 -8.08
C HIS A 311 -14.15 -15.19 -7.83
N VAL A 312 -14.69 -15.94 -8.77
CA VAL A 312 -14.83 -17.42 -8.68
C VAL A 312 -14.81 -18.06 -10.07
N PRO A 313 -13.88 -18.92 -10.37
CA PRO A 313 -12.70 -19.29 -9.59
C PRO A 313 -11.81 -18.08 -9.25
N THR A 314 -11.26 -18.04 -8.05
CA THR A 314 -10.30 -17.01 -7.63
C THR A 314 -8.91 -17.32 -8.19
N GLY A 315 -8.16 -16.28 -8.58
CA GLY A 315 -6.81 -16.35 -9.07
C GLY A 315 -6.65 -16.16 -10.58
N LEU A 316 -5.48 -15.68 -10.98
CA LEU A 316 -5.10 -15.57 -12.39
C LEU A 316 -4.84 -16.96 -12.98
N ASP A 317 -5.15 -17.15 -14.24
CA ASP A 317 -4.84 -18.39 -14.98
C ASP A 317 -3.34 -18.43 -15.34
N ILE A 318 -2.55 -18.98 -14.43
CA ILE A 318 -1.10 -19.17 -14.58
C ILE A 318 -0.71 -20.64 -14.70
N GLY A 319 -1.69 -21.55 -14.84
CA GLY A 319 -1.44 -22.99 -14.85
C GLY A 319 -1.08 -23.54 -13.46
N ALA A 320 -1.55 -22.91 -12.38
CA ALA A 320 -1.24 -23.29 -11.01
C ALA A 320 -1.73 -24.70 -10.67
N ASP A 321 -0.85 -25.54 -10.12
CA ASP A 321 -1.13 -26.94 -9.78
C ASP A 321 -0.87 -27.22 -8.28
N SER A 322 0.19 -26.65 -7.71
CA SER A 322 0.49 -26.76 -6.29
C SER A 322 -0.27 -25.74 -5.43
N ALA A 323 -0.39 -26.03 -4.13
CA ALA A 323 -0.99 -25.10 -3.17
C ALA A 323 -0.30 -23.73 -3.15
N ALA A 324 1.01 -23.68 -3.31
CA ALA A 324 1.79 -22.45 -3.36
C ALA A 324 1.53 -21.66 -4.63
N GLU A 325 1.45 -22.31 -5.78
CA GLU A 325 1.12 -21.66 -7.07
C GLU A 325 -0.32 -21.13 -7.07
N ILE A 326 -1.27 -21.87 -6.50
CA ILE A 326 -2.64 -21.42 -6.33
C ILE A 326 -2.66 -20.16 -5.43
N ALA A 327 -1.92 -20.15 -4.33
CA ALA A 327 -1.80 -19.00 -3.45
C ALA A 327 -1.20 -17.78 -4.17
N LEU A 328 -0.15 -17.98 -4.95
CA LEU A 328 0.46 -16.94 -5.81
C LEU A 328 -0.55 -16.38 -6.81
N SER A 329 -1.27 -17.25 -7.51
CA SER A 329 -2.32 -16.89 -8.48
C SER A 329 -3.39 -16.01 -7.84
N ILE A 330 -3.88 -16.36 -6.64
CA ILE A 330 -4.87 -15.61 -5.87
C ILE A 330 -4.34 -14.23 -5.49
N LEU A 331 -3.13 -14.14 -4.92
CA LEU A 331 -2.54 -12.87 -4.53
C LEU A 331 -2.23 -11.98 -5.73
N ALA A 332 -1.77 -12.57 -6.84
CA ALA A 332 -1.53 -11.83 -8.07
C ALA A 332 -2.82 -11.19 -8.62
N GLU A 333 -3.95 -11.91 -8.60
CA GLU A 333 -5.26 -11.36 -8.98
C GLU A 333 -5.68 -10.23 -8.02
N ALA A 334 -5.58 -10.45 -6.71
CA ALA A 334 -5.93 -9.45 -5.70
C ALA A 334 -5.10 -8.15 -5.84
N VAL A 335 -3.80 -8.27 -6.10
CA VAL A 335 -2.90 -7.14 -6.35
C VAL A 335 -3.26 -6.45 -7.67
N ALA A 336 -3.58 -7.19 -8.73
CA ALA A 336 -3.99 -6.63 -10.01
C ALA A 336 -5.29 -5.82 -9.87
N ILE A 337 -6.30 -6.37 -9.22
CA ILE A 337 -7.60 -5.70 -8.97
C ILE A 337 -7.39 -4.41 -8.16
N LYS A 338 -6.64 -4.47 -7.05
CA LYS A 338 -6.30 -3.28 -6.25
C LYS A 338 -5.62 -2.18 -7.08
N SER A 339 -4.83 -2.57 -8.05
CA SER A 339 -4.07 -1.65 -8.92
C SER A 339 -4.85 -1.22 -10.16
N GLY A 340 -6.11 -1.64 -10.34
CA GLY A 340 -6.92 -1.40 -11.53
C GLY A 340 -6.36 -2.07 -12.79
N ARG A 341 -5.70 -3.24 -12.63
CA ARG A 341 -5.05 -3.98 -13.71
C ARG A 341 -5.75 -5.32 -13.95
N ARG A 342 -5.57 -5.87 -15.16
CA ARG A 342 -6.15 -7.16 -15.56
C ARG A 342 -5.25 -8.36 -15.27
N GLY A 343 -3.97 -8.15 -14.88
CA GLY A 343 -3.01 -9.22 -14.65
C GLY A 343 -2.44 -9.85 -15.93
N SER A 344 -2.54 -9.18 -17.07
CA SER A 344 -1.91 -9.63 -18.32
C SER A 344 -0.39 -9.47 -18.30
N SER A 345 0.31 -10.12 -19.23
CA SER A 345 1.76 -9.98 -19.39
C SER A 345 2.16 -8.53 -19.67
N LEU A 346 3.25 -8.08 -19.04
CA LEU A 346 3.79 -6.73 -19.29
C LEU A 346 4.18 -6.51 -20.76
N ARG A 347 4.49 -7.57 -21.51
CA ARG A 347 4.75 -7.52 -22.95
C ARG A 347 3.54 -7.13 -23.80
N GLU A 348 2.33 -7.33 -23.27
CA GLU A 348 1.06 -7.04 -23.94
C GLU A 348 0.53 -5.64 -23.57
N ARG A 349 1.32 -4.86 -22.85
CA ARG A 349 1.00 -3.49 -22.45
C ARG A 349 1.42 -2.54 -23.58
N GLU A 350 0.44 -1.88 -24.18
CA GLU A 350 0.61 -0.69 -25.01
C GLU A 350 0.95 0.55 -24.17
#